data_5447c949020feefb6cb12f4e56c61d48
#
_entry.id   5447c949020feefb6cb12f4e56c61d48
#
_cell.length_a   1.000
_cell.length_b   1.000
_cell.length_c   1.000
_cell.angle_alpha   90.00
_cell.angle_beta   90.00
_cell.angle_gamma   90.00
#
_symmetry.space_group_name_H-M   'P 1'
#
loop_
_entity.id
_entity.type
_entity.pdbx_description
1 polymer ?
#
loop_
_entity_poly.entity_id
_entity_poly.type
_entity_poly.pdbx_seq_one_letter_code
_entity_poly.pdbx_strand_id
1 'polypeptide(L)'
;MFANFKTLLRMTKPLYVIAAVCLWIFSSCQSTDYKYEAVYRNLPFDMPRVEAPRFPDRTVNLKEFNAVGNGETLCTSAFADAINALSEQGGGHLVVPAGVWLTGPIVLKSNIDLHLEKGAVILFSPDVDLYPLVETVFEGLDTRRCQSPISGRNLENVAITGEGAIDGNGHYWRPLKREKVTESVWKQTTAVSYTHLR
;
A
#
# COMPACT_ATOMS: atom_id res chain seq x y z
N MET A 1 -36.23 42.33 -51.92
CA MET A 1 -35.32 41.17 -51.94
C MET A 1 -34.31 41.36 -50.82
N PHE A 2 -34.77 41.49 -49.57
CA PHE A 2 -33.94 41.56 -48.37
C PHE A 2 -34.66 40.91 -47.18
N ALA A 3 -34.83 39.63 -47.25
CA ALA A 3 -35.28 38.85 -46.11
C ALA A 3 -34.48 37.52 -46.12
N ASN A 4 -33.49 37.37 -45.25
CA ASN A 4 -32.99 36.09 -44.76
C ASN A 4 -31.59 36.14 -44.10
N PHE A 5 -31.06 37.32 -43.81
CA PHE A 5 -29.75 37.38 -43.15
C PHE A 5 -29.85 37.21 -41.63
N LYS A 6 -30.97 37.57 -41.01
CA LYS A 6 -31.18 37.46 -39.56
C LYS A 6 -31.50 36.04 -39.08
N THR A 7 -32.01 35.18 -39.97
CA THR A 7 -32.37 33.79 -39.64
C THR A 7 -31.14 32.88 -39.64
N LEU A 8 -30.15 33.18 -40.50
CA LEU A 8 -28.91 32.39 -40.55
C LEU A 8 -28.01 32.60 -39.31
N LEU A 9 -28.02 33.82 -38.73
CA LEU A 9 -27.21 34.12 -37.54
C LEU A 9 -27.78 33.52 -36.24
N ARG A 10 -29.04 33.09 -36.26
CA ARG A 10 -29.70 32.51 -35.09
C ARG A 10 -29.45 30.99 -34.95
N MET A 11 -29.13 30.30 -36.03
CA MET A 11 -28.87 28.85 -36.04
C MET A 11 -27.40 28.48 -35.78
N THR A 12 -26.48 29.44 -35.91
CA THR A 12 -25.03 29.18 -35.71
C THR A 12 -24.60 29.23 -34.23
N LYS A 13 -25.36 29.93 -33.37
CA LYS A 13 -25.03 30.05 -31.94
C LYS A 13 -24.99 28.73 -31.18
N PRO A 14 -25.95 27.77 -31.35
CA PRO A 14 -25.85 26.50 -30.65
C PRO A 14 -24.68 25.64 -31.13
N LEU A 15 -24.29 25.77 -32.41
CA LEU A 15 -23.18 24.98 -32.95
C LEU A 15 -21.82 25.40 -32.37
N TYR A 16 -21.57 26.66 -32.12
CA TYR A 16 -20.36 27.17 -31.48
C TYR A 16 -20.30 26.82 -30.00
N VAL A 17 -21.44 26.78 -29.30
CA VAL A 17 -21.50 26.37 -27.89
C VAL A 17 -21.20 24.88 -27.76
N ILE A 18 -21.75 24.02 -28.64
CA ILE A 18 -21.47 22.60 -28.66
C ILE A 18 -20.00 22.35 -29.01
N ALA A 19 -19.43 23.04 -30.00
CA ALA A 19 -18.01 22.92 -30.34
C ALA A 19 -17.10 23.41 -29.22
N ALA A 20 -17.45 24.45 -28.48
CA ALA A 20 -16.69 24.94 -27.32
C ALA A 20 -16.75 23.92 -26.14
N VAL A 21 -17.91 23.35 -25.89
CA VAL A 21 -18.08 22.31 -24.85
C VAL A 21 -17.32 21.05 -25.21
N CYS A 22 -17.33 20.63 -26.46
CA CYS A 22 -16.51 19.49 -26.92
C CYS A 22 -15.01 19.75 -26.78
N LEU A 23 -14.53 20.96 -27.08
CA LEU A 23 -13.14 21.36 -26.90
C LEU A 23 -12.72 21.37 -25.42
N TRP A 24 -13.62 21.72 -24.50
CA TRP A 24 -13.39 21.68 -23.06
C TRP A 24 -13.31 20.24 -22.52
N ILE A 25 -14.10 19.32 -23.06
CA ILE A 25 -14.10 17.91 -22.65
C ILE A 25 -12.82 17.21 -23.10
N PHE A 26 -12.24 17.57 -24.25
CA PHE A 26 -10.97 17.02 -24.73
C PHE A 26 -9.73 17.60 -24.04
N SER A 27 -9.84 18.72 -23.33
CA SER A 27 -8.71 19.35 -22.61
C SER A 27 -8.48 18.78 -21.21
N SER A 28 -9.28 17.82 -20.75
CA SER A 28 -9.30 17.29 -19.39
C SER A 28 -8.60 15.93 -19.25
N CYS A 29 -7.66 15.58 -20.12
CA CYS A 29 -6.90 14.35 -19.89
C CYS A 29 -5.49 14.47 -20.46
N GLN A 30 -4.55 14.83 -19.61
CA GLN A 30 -3.15 14.35 -19.59
C GLN A 30 -2.35 15.13 -18.55
N SER A 31 -2.56 14.83 -17.28
CA SER A 31 -1.45 14.97 -16.32
C SER A 31 -0.51 13.80 -16.55
N THR A 32 0.34 13.86 -17.54
CA THR A 32 1.48 12.97 -17.64
C THR A 32 2.33 13.25 -16.41
N ASP A 33 2.45 12.28 -15.55
CA ASP A 33 3.24 12.41 -14.31
C ASP A 33 4.72 12.49 -14.69
N TYR A 34 5.20 13.71 -15.00
CA TYR A 34 6.59 13.98 -15.38
C TYR A 34 7.60 13.68 -14.28
N LYS A 35 7.12 13.39 -13.06
CA LYS A 35 7.97 13.15 -11.90
C LYS A 35 8.99 12.02 -12.13
N TYR A 36 8.59 10.97 -12.84
CA TYR A 36 9.43 9.80 -13.09
C TYR A 36 9.99 9.72 -14.53
N GLU A 37 9.73 10.72 -15.37
CA GLU A 37 10.17 10.71 -16.78
C GLU A 37 11.70 10.59 -16.92
N ALA A 38 12.45 11.13 -15.98
CA ALA A 38 13.91 11.03 -15.96
C ALA A 38 14.42 9.59 -15.84
N VAL A 39 13.66 8.69 -15.21
CA VAL A 39 14.01 7.27 -15.03
C VAL A 39 13.98 6.51 -16.36
N TYR A 40 13.17 6.96 -17.31
CA TYR A 40 12.96 6.31 -18.60
C TYR A 40 13.85 6.88 -19.72
N ARG A 41 14.70 7.88 -19.43
CA ARG A 41 15.54 8.53 -20.44
C ARG A 41 16.88 7.84 -20.59
N ASN A 42 17.35 7.71 -21.86
CA ASN A 42 18.69 7.23 -22.20
C ASN A 42 19.02 5.84 -21.66
N LEU A 43 18.04 4.97 -21.54
CA LEU A 43 18.27 3.58 -21.16
C LEU A 43 18.81 2.80 -22.35
N PRO A 44 19.74 1.83 -22.13
CA PRO A 44 20.28 0.97 -23.19
C PRO A 44 19.34 -0.18 -23.61
N PHE A 45 18.12 -0.19 -23.09
CA PHE A 45 17.08 -1.19 -23.34
C PHE A 45 15.70 -0.55 -23.30
N ASP A 46 14.72 -1.21 -23.92
CA ASP A 46 13.32 -0.81 -23.84
C ASP A 46 12.74 -1.16 -22.47
N MET A 47 12.42 -0.13 -21.67
CA MET A 47 11.79 -0.29 -20.37
C MET A 47 10.29 -0.05 -20.49
N PRO A 48 9.45 -1.03 -20.14
CA PRO A 48 8.00 -0.82 -20.10
C PRO A 48 7.65 0.29 -19.11
N ARG A 49 6.73 1.16 -19.50
CA ARG A 49 6.26 2.21 -18.62
C ARG A 49 5.37 1.63 -17.54
N VAL A 50 5.70 1.95 -16.29
CA VAL A 50 4.90 1.60 -15.12
C VAL A 50 4.07 2.82 -14.74
N GLU A 51 2.76 2.64 -14.70
CA GLU A 51 1.85 3.67 -14.23
C GLU A 51 1.86 3.73 -12.70
N ALA A 52 1.85 4.95 -12.16
CA ALA A 52 1.68 5.15 -10.73
C ALA A 52 0.28 4.69 -10.30
N PRO A 53 0.15 3.97 -9.17
CA PRO A 53 -1.16 3.57 -8.66
C PRO A 53 -2.03 4.81 -8.39
N ARG A 54 -3.33 4.67 -8.66
CA ARG A 54 -4.32 5.71 -8.41
C ARG A 54 -5.37 5.19 -7.45
N PHE A 55 -5.61 5.91 -6.39
CA PHE A 55 -6.53 5.53 -5.33
C PHE A 55 -7.78 6.40 -5.37
N PRO A 56 -8.94 5.88 -4.93
CA PRO A 56 -10.11 6.71 -4.64
C PRO A 56 -9.74 7.79 -3.61
N ASP A 57 -10.29 8.99 -3.78
CA ASP A 57 -10.08 10.13 -2.88
C ASP A 57 -10.89 9.94 -1.57
N ARG A 58 -10.54 8.88 -0.85
CA ARG A 58 -11.12 8.50 0.45
C ARG A 58 -9.99 8.25 1.42
N THR A 59 -10.10 8.86 2.59
CA THR A 59 -9.08 8.76 3.63
C THR A 59 -9.73 8.26 4.92
N VAL A 60 -9.07 7.33 5.57
CA VAL A 60 -9.44 6.78 6.89
C VAL A 60 -8.23 6.86 7.79
N ASN A 61 -8.43 7.32 9.02
CA ASN A 61 -7.38 7.40 10.02
C ASN A 61 -7.37 6.14 10.88
N LEU A 62 -6.19 5.56 11.10
CA LEU A 62 -6.05 4.34 11.91
C LEU A 62 -6.63 4.47 13.32
N LYS A 63 -6.60 5.68 13.90
CA LYS A 63 -7.19 5.96 15.23
C LYS A 63 -8.71 5.76 15.28
N GLU A 64 -9.40 5.85 14.15
CA GLU A 64 -10.85 5.62 14.09
C GLU A 64 -11.23 4.16 14.40
N PHE A 65 -10.25 3.25 14.33
CA PHE A 65 -10.39 1.83 14.64
C PHE A 65 -9.81 1.47 16.03
N ASN A 66 -9.81 2.39 16.97
CA ASN A 66 -9.34 2.21 18.34
C ASN A 66 -7.85 1.85 18.46
N ALA A 67 -7.05 2.14 17.45
CA ALA A 67 -5.61 1.96 17.51
C ALA A 67 -4.96 3.00 18.44
N VAL A 68 -3.94 2.58 19.17
CA VAL A 68 -3.18 3.43 20.10
C VAL A 68 -1.70 3.41 19.72
N GLY A 69 -1.18 4.57 19.33
CA GLY A 69 0.21 4.72 18.85
C GLY A 69 1.23 4.91 19.98
N ASN A 70 1.20 4.07 21.02
CA ASN A 70 2.06 4.14 22.21
C ASN A 70 3.24 3.14 22.17
N GLY A 71 3.34 2.28 21.16
CA GLY A 71 4.38 1.25 21.06
C GLY A 71 4.17 0.00 21.92
N GLU A 72 3.08 -0.06 22.68
CA GLU A 72 2.79 -1.16 23.61
C GLU A 72 1.48 -1.87 23.26
N THR A 73 0.46 -1.11 22.87
CA THR A 73 -0.86 -1.65 22.52
C THR A 73 -0.83 -2.29 21.15
N LEU A 74 -1.22 -3.58 21.06
CA LEU A 74 -1.28 -4.30 19.81
C LEU A 74 -2.44 -3.78 18.93
N CYS A 75 -2.12 -3.30 17.74
CA CYS A 75 -3.04 -2.67 16.80
C CYS A 75 -3.37 -3.55 15.58
N THR A 76 -3.06 -4.85 15.59
CA THR A 76 -3.24 -5.75 14.44
C THR A 76 -4.67 -5.78 13.94
N SER A 77 -5.66 -5.89 14.84
CA SER A 77 -7.08 -5.85 14.46
C SER A 77 -7.47 -4.50 13.87
N ALA A 78 -6.99 -3.40 14.45
CA ALA A 78 -7.28 -2.05 13.95
C ALA A 78 -6.79 -1.84 12.50
N PHE A 79 -5.60 -2.32 12.17
CA PHE A 79 -5.10 -2.33 10.78
C PHE A 79 -6.00 -3.17 9.87
N ALA A 80 -6.36 -4.38 10.30
CA ALA A 80 -7.22 -5.26 9.52
C ALA A 80 -8.59 -4.65 9.28
N ASP A 81 -9.22 -4.09 10.30
CA ASP A 81 -10.55 -3.49 10.22
C ASP A 81 -10.54 -2.24 9.33
N ALA A 82 -9.52 -1.38 9.44
CA ALA A 82 -9.34 -0.21 8.59
C ALA A 82 -9.17 -0.59 7.11
N ILE A 83 -8.32 -1.56 6.83
CA ILE A 83 -8.08 -2.06 5.46
C ILE A 83 -9.36 -2.70 4.90
N ASN A 84 -10.08 -3.48 5.71
CA ASN A 84 -11.34 -4.08 5.31
C ASN A 84 -12.39 -3.01 4.97
N ALA A 85 -12.59 -2.03 5.85
CA ALA A 85 -13.55 -0.95 5.64
C ALA A 85 -13.26 -0.13 4.37
N LEU A 86 -11.99 0.18 4.09
CA LEU A 86 -11.59 0.85 2.85
C LEU A 86 -11.82 -0.05 1.63
N SER A 87 -11.43 -1.32 1.71
CA SER A 87 -11.57 -2.26 0.61
C SER A 87 -13.04 -2.48 0.21
N GLU A 88 -13.96 -2.60 1.16
CA GLU A 88 -15.40 -2.73 0.94
C GLU A 88 -16.00 -1.53 0.21
N GLN A 89 -15.37 -0.37 0.36
CA GLN A 89 -15.76 0.87 -0.30
C GLN A 89 -14.99 1.13 -1.62
N GLY A 90 -14.20 0.17 -2.09
CA GLY A 90 -13.45 0.25 -3.34
C GLY A 90 -12.01 0.79 -3.20
N GLY A 91 -11.52 1.00 -1.97
CA GLY A 91 -10.15 1.43 -1.69
C GLY A 91 -10.03 2.88 -1.20
N GLY A 92 -8.80 3.34 -1.05
CA GLY A 92 -8.45 4.68 -0.56
C GLY A 92 -7.15 4.71 0.23
N HIS A 93 -7.00 5.73 1.07
CA HIS A 93 -5.79 5.99 1.85
C HIS A 93 -6.03 5.62 3.32
N LEU A 94 -5.28 4.64 3.84
CA LEU A 94 -5.19 4.39 5.27
C LEU A 94 -4.07 5.24 5.87
N VAL A 95 -4.43 6.28 6.58
CA VAL A 95 -3.47 7.18 7.23
C VAL A 95 -3.06 6.63 8.59
N VAL A 96 -1.76 6.43 8.75
CA VAL A 96 -1.11 6.09 10.02
C VAL A 96 -0.47 7.36 10.56
N PRO A 97 -1.05 8.00 11.59
CA PRO A 97 -0.52 9.26 12.12
C PRO A 97 0.74 9.07 12.95
N ALA A 98 1.39 10.18 13.32
CA ALA A 98 2.56 10.16 14.18
C ALA A 98 2.32 9.36 15.47
N GLY A 99 3.29 8.51 15.84
CA GLY A 99 3.24 7.59 16.98
C GLY A 99 3.96 6.27 16.68
N VAL A 100 4.05 5.38 17.66
CA VAL A 100 4.61 4.03 17.49
C VAL A 100 3.47 3.02 17.53
N TRP A 101 3.23 2.34 16.43
CA TRP A 101 2.09 1.45 16.22
C TRP A 101 2.56 0.00 16.24
N LEU A 102 2.48 -0.65 17.42
CA LEU A 102 2.82 -2.06 17.57
C LEU A 102 1.78 -2.93 16.87
N THR A 103 2.21 -3.82 15.99
CA THR A 103 1.30 -4.68 15.23
C THR A 103 1.90 -6.05 14.93
N GLY A 104 1.05 -7.03 14.70
CA GLY A 104 1.37 -8.27 13.98
C GLY A 104 1.31 -8.07 12.47
N PRO A 105 1.12 -9.15 11.69
CA PRO A 105 1.08 -9.07 10.23
C PRO A 105 -0.02 -8.14 9.72
N ILE A 106 0.33 -7.33 8.71
CA ILE A 106 -0.61 -6.51 7.95
C ILE A 106 -0.86 -7.20 6.60
N VAL A 107 -2.12 -7.48 6.29
CA VAL A 107 -2.53 -8.03 4.99
C VAL A 107 -3.17 -6.93 4.17
N LEU A 108 -2.48 -6.51 3.12
CA LEU A 108 -2.99 -5.49 2.22
C LEU A 108 -4.05 -6.04 1.27
N LYS A 109 -4.90 -5.16 0.78
CA LYS A 109 -5.91 -5.42 -0.25
C LYS A 109 -5.70 -4.49 -1.43
N SER A 110 -6.30 -4.82 -2.58
CA SER A 110 -6.25 -3.97 -3.77
C SER A 110 -6.83 -2.57 -3.51
N ASN A 111 -6.31 -1.59 -4.22
CA ASN A 111 -6.69 -0.19 -4.16
C ASN A 111 -6.44 0.49 -2.79
N ILE A 112 -5.47 0.00 -2.02
CA ILE A 112 -5.11 0.58 -0.72
C ILE A 112 -3.73 1.25 -0.79
N ASP A 113 -3.70 2.51 -0.38
CA ASP A 113 -2.48 3.23 -0.02
C ASP A 113 -2.31 3.24 1.50
N LEU A 114 -1.29 2.57 2.01
CA LEU A 114 -0.88 2.65 3.40
C LEU A 114 0.02 3.88 3.57
N HIS A 115 -0.57 5.00 4.02
CA HIS A 115 0.10 6.29 4.12
C HIS A 115 0.60 6.55 5.54
N LEU A 116 1.92 6.63 5.72
CA LEU A 116 2.55 6.90 7.01
C LEU A 116 2.91 8.38 7.11
N GLU A 117 2.26 9.10 8.02
CA GLU A 117 2.63 10.49 8.30
C GLU A 117 4.03 10.60 8.88
N LYS A 118 4.61 11.78 8.78
CA LYS A 118 5.90 12.07 9.41
C LYS A 118 5.84 11.80 10.91
N GLY A 119 6.78 10.99 11.40
CA GLY A 119 6.82 10.57 12.81
C GLY A 119 5.95 9.36 13.14
N ALA A 120 5.30 8.74 12.14
CA ALA A 120 4.69 7.43 12.30
C ALA A 120 5.75 6.34 12.23
N VAL A 121 5.67 5.36 13.14
CA VAL A 121 6.48 4.15 13.12
C VAL A 121 5.56 2.95 13.26
N ILE A 122 5.50 2.11 12.23
CA ILE A 122 4.89 0.78 12.35
C ILE A 122 5.96 -0.15 12.91
N LEU A 123 5.74 -0.66 14.13
CA LEU A 123 6.65 -1.57 14.80
C LEU A 123 6.04 -2.99 14.80
N PHE A 124 6.71 -3.94 14.18
CA PHE A 124 6.24 -5.31 14.16
C PHE A 124 6.57 -6.05 15.46
N SER A 125 5.57 -6.74 15.99
CA SER A 125 5.70 -7.51 17.23
C SER A 125 6.74 -8.63 17.09
N PRO A 126 7.57 -8.89 18.12
CA PRO A 126 8.45 -10.04 18.15
C PRO A 126 7.72 -11.34 18.52
N ASP A 127 6.45 -11.28 18.88
CA ASP A 127 5.64 -12.43 19.22
C ASP A 127 5.34 -13.28 17.99
N VAL A 128 6.00 -14.44 17.91
CA VAL A 128 5.90 -15.36 16.77
C VAL A 128 4.51 -15.96 16.59
N ASP A 129 3.72 -16.05 17.66
CA ASP A 129 2.38 -16.63 17.61
C ASP A 129 1.38 -15.76 16.84
N LEU A 130 1.73 -14.48 16.62
CA LEU A 130 0.95 -13.58 15.76
C LEU A 130 1.14 -13.85 14.27
N TYR A 131 2.14 -14.65 13.88
CA TYR A 131 2.51 -14.88 12.48
C TYR A 131 2.19 -16.34 12.08
N PRO A 132 0.99 -16.60 11.57
CA PRO A 132 0.59 -17.94 11.18
C PRO A 132 1.50 -18.51 10.09
N LEU A 133 1.64 -19.84 10.07
CA LEU A 133 2.31 -20.54 8.99
C LEU A 133 1.41 -20.56 7.76
N VAL A 134 1.91 -20.04 6.66
CA VAL A 134 1.22 -19.96 5.36
C VAL A 134 1.94 -20.81 4.32
N GLU A 135 1.18 -21.41 3.42
CA GLU A 135 1.71 -22.10 2.25
C GLU A 135 2.35 -21.07 1.31
N THR A 136 3.57 -21.33 0.88
CA THR A 136 4.35 -20.43 0.02
C THR A 136 5.38 -21.22 -0.78
N VAL A 137 6.03 -20.54 -1.72
CA VAL A 137 7.17 -21.05 -2.47
C VAL A 137 8.44 -20.35 -1.98
N PHE A 138 9.46 -21.09 -1.66
CA PHE A 138 10.77 -20.57 -1.33
C PHE A 138 11.86 -21.34 -2.09
N GLU A 139 12.68 -20.60 -2.84
CA GLU A 139 13.73 -21.18 -3.71
C GLU A 139 13.19 -22.25 -4.68
N GLY A 140 11.95 -22.06 -5.18
CA GLY A 140 11.30 -22.99 -6.11
C GLY A 140 10.65 -24.22 -5.47
N LEU A 141 10.66 -24.31 -4.15
CA LEU A 141 10.06 -25.43 -3.41
C LEU A 141 8.80 -24.98 -2.66
N ASP A 142 7.74 -25.77 -2.76
CA ASP A 142 6.55 -25.59 -1.94
C ASP A 142 6.88 -25.82 -0.46
N THR A 143 6.54 -24.88 0.38
CA THR A 143 6.88 -24.90 1.80
C THR A 143 5.87 -24.12 2.63
N ARG A 144 5.97 -24.28 3.95
CA ARG A 144 5.23 -23.45 4.92
C ARG A 144 6.19 -22.53 5.65
N ARG A 145 5.86 -21.26 5.70
CA ARG A 145 6.67 -20.26 6.42
C ARG A 145 5.76 -19.33 7.21
N CYS A 146 6.33 -18.65 8.20
CA CYS A 146 5.66 -17.56 8.87
C CYS A 146 5.17 -16.52 7.86
N GLN A 147 3.96 -16.05 8.05
CA GLN A 147 3.43 -14.94 7.28
C GLN A 147 4.37 -13.74 7.37
N SER A 148 4.61 -13.09 6.24
CA SER A 148 5.43 -11.88 6.21
C SER A 148 4.76 -10.75 7.00
N PRO A 149 5.53 -9.84 7.61
CA PRO A 149 5.00 -8.67 8.32
C PRO A 149 4.02 -7.85 7.48
N ILE A 150 4.32 -7.65 6.19
CA ILE A 150 3.38 -7.08 5.22
C ILE A 150 3.23 -8.08 4.09
N SER A 151 2.00 -8.40 3.76
CA SER A 151 1.68 -9.38 2.72
C SER A 151 0.42 -9.01 1.94
N GLY A 152 0.22 -9.70 0.80
CA GLY A 152 -0.96 -9.61 -0.03
C GLY A 152 -0.84 -10.57 -1.21
N ARG A 153 -1.95 -10.96 -1.80
CA ARG A 153 -1.99 -11.87 -2.96
C ARG A 153 -2.86 -11.28 -4.06
N ASN A 154 -2.36 -11.33 -5.31
CA ASN A 154 -3.08 -10.89 -6.50
C ASN A 154 -3.61 -9.45 -6.35
N LEU A 155 -2.79 -8.56 -5.82
CA LEU A 155 -3.17 -7.18 -5.55
C LEU A 155 -2.93 -6.30 -6.77
N GLU A 156 -3.84 -5.33 -6.95
CA GLU A 156 -3.73 -4.24 -7.92
C GLU A 156 -3.83 -2.90 -7.19
N ASN A 157 -3.14 -1.88 -7.70
CA ASN A 157 -3.15 -0.52 -7.14
C ASN A 157 -2.86 -0.52 -5.63
N VAL A 158 -1.64 -0.88 -5.25
CA VAL A 158 -1.20 -0.87 -3.84
C VAL A 158 0.00 0.04 -3.71
N ALA A 159 0.02 0.84 -2.66
CA ALA A 159 1.19 1.65 -2.31
C ALA A 159 1.43 1.67 -0.81
N ILE A 160 2.68 1.96 -0.46
CA ILE A 160 3.08 2.39 0.88
C ILE A 160 3.76 3.74 0.67
N THR A 161 3.19 4.80 1.25
CA THR A 161 3.62 6.18 1.00
C THR A 161 3.86 6.94 2.30
N GLY A 162 4.31 8.21 2.18
CA GLY A 162 4.53 9.08 3.32
C GLY A 162 5.98 9.14 3.79
N GLU A 163 6.19 9.77 4.96
CA GLU A 163 7.51 10.05 5.54
C GLU A 163 7.76 9.29 6.86
N GLY A 164 6.90 8.33 7.20
CA GLY A 164 7.05 7.48 8.38
C GLY A 164 8.08 6.38 8.19
N ALA A 165 8.21 5.52 9.18
CA ALA A 165 9.12 4.38 9.19
C ALA A 165 8.37 3.06 9.44
N ILE A 166 8.95 1.97 8.93
CA ILE A 166 8.50 0.61 9.19
C ILE A 166 9.66 -0.16 9.80
N ASP A 167 9.49 -0.64 11.03
CA ASP A 167 10.48 -1.44 11.73
C ASP A 167 9.99 -2.89 11.86
N GLY A 168 10.64 -3.78 11.13
CA GLY A 168 10.38 -5.22 11.17
C GLY A 168 10.87 -5.91 12.43
N ASN A 169 11.50 -5.17 13.37
CA ASN A 169 12.03 -5.69 14.63
C ASN A 169 13.01 -6.87 14.43
N GLY A 170 13.81 -6.77 13.38
CA GLY A 170 14.58 -7.85 12.78
C GLY A 170 15.57 -8.53 13.74
N HIS A 171 15.95 -7.88 14.85
CA HIS A 171 16.88 -8.49 15.81
C HIS A 171 16.27 -9.71 16.52
N TYR A 172 14.96 -9.78 16.69
CA TYR A 172 14.25 -10.94 17.23
C TYR A 172 14.14 -12.10 16.23
N TRP A 173 14.25 -11.80 14.93
CA TRP A 173 14.09 -12.78 13.85
C TRP A 173 15.41 -13.33 13.30
N ARG A 174 16.54 -12.93 13.91
CA ARG A 174 17.85 -13.41 13.48
C ARG A 174 18.04 -14.87 13.91
N PRO A 175 18.55 -15.74 13.02
CA PRO A 175 18.84 -17.12 13.39
C PRO A 175 19.88 -17.14 14.51
N LEU A 176 19.57 -17.84 15.59
CA LEU A 176 20.53 -18.15 16.63
C LEU A 176 21.53 -19.16 16.08
N LYS A 177 22.81 -18.86 16.21
CA LYS A 177 23.87 -19.78 15.86
C LYS A 177 24.27 -20.55 17.09
N ARG A 178 24.39 -21.89 16.96
CA ARG A 178 24.72 -22.80 18.08
C ARG A 178 25.96 -22.38 18.83
N GLU A 179 26.98 -21.90 18.10
CA GLU A 179 28.26 -21.45 18.69
C GLU A 179 28.15 -20.16 19.51
N LYS A 180 27.01 -19.48 19.45
CA LYS A 180 26.78 -18.18 20.12
C LYS A 180 25.85 -18.25 21.33
N VAL A 181 25.35 -19.45 21.66
CA VAL A 181 24.38 -19.65 22.74
C VAL A 181 24.75 -20.85 23.58
N THR A 182 24.25 -20.90 24.83
CA THR A 182 24.41 -22.08 25.68
C THR A 182 23.59 -23.26 25.17
N GLU A 183 23.96 -24.48 25.52
CA GLU A 183 23.25 -25.71 25.10
C GLU A 183 21.78 -25.69 25.56
N SER A 184 21.50 -25.15 26.76
CA SER A 184 20.13 -25.03 27.27
C SER A 184 19.29 -24.07 26.42
N VAL A 185 19.84 -22.90 26.05
CA VAL A 185 19.17 -21.93 25.17
C VAL A 185 18.98 -22.52 23.78
N TRP A 186 19.99 -23.22 23.25
CA TRP A 186 19.90 -23.90 21.97
C TRP A 186 18.75 -24.91 21.93
N LYS A 187 18.65 -25.79 22.92
CA LYS A 187 17.58 -26.80 23.02
C LYS A 187 16.20 -26.17 23.13
N GLN A 188 16.06 -25.12 23.95
CA GLN A 188 14.80 -24.40 24.11
C GLN A 188 14.38 -23.71 22.81
N THR A 189 15.32 -23.05 22.13
CA THR A 189 15.04 -22.30 20.91
C THR A 189 14.78 -23.24 19.72
N THR A 190 15.48 -24.35 19.59
CA THR A 190 15.26 -25.32 18.51
C THR A 190 13.92 -26.02 18.61
N ALA A 191 13.40 -26.23 19.81
CA ALA A 191 12.07 -26.80 20.00
C ALA A 191 10.96 -25.86 19.42
N VAL A 192 11.21 -24.54 19.40
CA VAL A 192 10.25 -23.51 18.92
C VAL A 192 10.61 -23.02 17.50
N SER A 193 11.89 -22.87 17.22
CA SER A 193 12.41 -22.16 16.04
C SER A 193 12.47 -23.01 14.77
N TYR A 194 12.51 -24.34 14.87
CA TYR A 194 12.58 -25.21 13.68
C TYR A 194 11.32 -25.16 12.81
N THR A 195 10.20 -24.73 13.38
CA THR A 195 8.94 -24.55 12.65
C THR A 195 8.85 -23.20 11.94
N HIS A 196 9.70 -22.23 12.30
CA HIS A 196 9.60 -20.85 11.82
C HIS A 196 10.76 -20.36 10.93
N LEU A 197 11.87 -21.10 10.87
CA LEU A 197 13.11 -20.68 10.19
C LEU A 197 13.51 -21.56 8.99
N ARG A 198 12.61 -22.41 8.52
CA ARG A 198 12.77 -23.14 7.27
C ARG A 198 11.83 -22.70 6.21
#